data_0303b2edead1eff97ad4ba3eff78b349
#
_entry.id   0303b2edead1eff97ad4ba3eff78b349
#
_cell.length_a   1.000
_cell.length_b   1.000
_cell.length_c   1.000
_cell.angle_alpha   90.00
_cell.angle_beta   90.00
_cell.angle_gamma   90.00
#
_symmetry.space_group_name_H-M   'P 1'
#
loop_
_entity.id
_entity.type
_entity.pdbx_description
1 polymer ?
#
loop_
_entity_poly.entity_id
_entity_poly.type
_entity_poly.pdbx_seq_one_letter_code
_entity_poly.pdbx_strand_id
1 'polypeptide(L)'
;MPSDLTSKEYMRKSMTTMMMLMTSMFGCAACSSDGASKEAADVSENDNVPTDFQIQYTTPVPSEFFQAATQQGTIELVEYDSKDYTQSSRPATHKPAYVYVPYGYDPSKQYDVIYLLHGWTGVAEEYFLGRSGNSRTGLVHIFDNLIQRGLCRPFIAVSPTWDKDNRSKDWGESTREAAVFSQEYVNDLIPAVETRYSTYLTETTPEGILASRAHRAIGGFSLGSITTWYVFEQAFAYSRMYLPMSGDNWSQGMYGGAYYPDATAKFLADLVNTSPYKNDFYVWYAVGTEDVRIDQTHNQALAMAKLTDTFNVNTFSYHMKEGGRHDFNAVWEFCYHALQFFFPTNEASAVRSVKRESVATGRAYTLSGMLASGGRGIQIIDGKKIIK
;
A
#
# COMPACT_ATOMS: atom_id res chain seq x y z
N MET A 1 -13.94 34.16 -6.30
CA MET A 1 -12.68 33.48 -6.63
C MET A 1 -11.98 33.17 -5.34
N PRO A 2 -11.84 31.89 -4.90
CA PRO A 2 -11.03 31.54 -3.74
C PRO A 2 -9.57 31.56 -4.18
N SER A 3 -8.74 32.20 -3.37
CA SER A 3 -7.29 32.37 -3.57
C SER A 3 -6.59 31.01 -3.52
N ASP A 4 -5.83 30.69 -4.55
CA ASP A 4 -4.87 29.58 -4.57
C ASP A 4 -3.91 29.68 -3.35
N LEU A 5 -4.03 28.74 -2.43
CA LEU A 5 -3.03 28.53 -1.39
C LEU A 5 -1.75 28.06 -2.07
N THR A 6 -0.67 28.79 -1.91
CA THR A 6 0.62 28.41 -2.45
C THR A 6 1.14 27.13 -1.80
N SER A 7 1.96 26.36 -2.50
CA SER A 7 2.58 25.12 -1.99
C SER A 7 3.29 25.31 -0.62
N LYS A 8 3.82 26.52 -0.36
CA LYS A 8 4.43 26.90 0.93
C LYS A 8 3.44 27.00 2.08
N GLU A 9 2.21 27.46 1.83
CA GLU A 9 1.15 27.54 2.85
C GLU A 9 0.59 26.14 3.17
N TYR A 10 0.50 25.26 2.18
CA TYR A 10 0.14 23.85 2.39
C TYR A 10 1.17 23.12 3.25
N MET A 11 2.48 23.26 2.93
CA MET A 11 3.55 22.67 3.74
C MET A 11 3.57 23.22 5.17
N ARG A 12 3.35 24.52 5.36
CA ARG A 12 3.32 25.14 6.69
C ARG A 12 2.12 24.67 7.52
N LYS A 13 0.95 24.48 6.91
CA LYS A 13 -0.25 23.92 7.55
C LYS A 13 -0.07 22.43 7.84
N SER A 14 0.48 21.66 6.92
CA SER A 14 0.78 20.24 7.12
C SER A 14 1.79 20.02 8.26
N MET A 15 2.87 20.80 8.31
CA MET A 15 3.84 20.75 9.43
C MET A 15 3.23 21.21 10.77
N THR A 16 2.33 22.19 10.78
CA THR A 16 1.67 22.67 11.99
C THR A 16 0.63 21.66 12.48
N THR A 17 -0.11 21.01 11.60
CA THR A 17 -1.05 19.93 11.93
C THR A 17 -0.29 18.69 12.44
N MET A 18 0.85 18.34 11.84
CA MET A 18 1.73 17.28 12.30
C MET A 18 2.29 17.57 13.71
N MET A 19 2.63 18.82 14.00
CA MET A 19 3.14 19.23 15.31
C MET A 19 2.05 19.28 16.39
N MET A 20 0.80 19.62 16.04
CA MET A 20 -0.35 19.59 16.96
C MET A 20 -0.83 18.17 17.27
N LEU A 21 -0.78 17.24 16.30
CA LEU A 21 -1.12 15.82 16.52
C LEU A 21 -0.11 15.13 17.45
N MET A 22 1.16 15.49 17.40
CA MET A 22 2.17 14.94 18.31
C MET A 22 2.01 15.40 19.76
N THR A 23 1.42 16.57 20.04
CA THR A 23 1.19 17.06 21.40
C THR A 23 -0.06 16.47 22.08
N SER A 24 -0.99 15.91 21.33
CA SER A 24 -2.21 15.29 21.89
C SER A 24 -2.05 13.82 22.31
N MET A 25 -0.96 13.15 21.91
CA MET A 25 -0.74 11.72 22.23
C MET A 25 -0.01 11.47 23.57
N PHE A 26 0.43 12.50 24.30
CA PHE A 26 1.19 12.35 25.55
C PHE A 26 0.42 12.70 26.82
N GLY A 27 -0.89 12.60 26.82
CA GLY A 27 -1.70 12.91 27.99
C GLY A 27 -2.83 11.94 28.25
N CYS A 28 -2.55 10.72 28.71
CA CYS A 28 -3.43 9.99 29.61
C CYS A 28 -2.66 8.85 30.31
N ALA A 29 -2.28 9.10 31.56
CA ALA A 29 -1.90 8.06 32.50
C ALA A 29 -3.14 7.63 33.29
N ALA A 30 -3.21 6.33 33.58
CA ALA A 30 -4.10 5.65 34.52
C ALA A 30 -5.55 5.44 34.06
N CYS A 31 -5.84 4.24 33.54
CA CYS A 31 -7.14 3.60 33.73
C CYS A 31 -6.93 2.19 34.32
N SER A 32 -7.57 1.99 35.45
CA SER A 32 -7.69 0.75 36.22
C SER A 32 -8.40 -0.35 35.41
N SER A 33 -7.95 -1.57 35.65
CA SER A 33 -8.57 -2.82 35.20
C SER A 33 -9.94 -3.01 35.82
N ASP A 34 -11.00 -2.93 35.02
CA ASP A 34 -12.30 -3.55 35.36
C ASP A 34 -12.76 -4.32 34.13
N GLY A 35 -12.96 -5.63 34.32
CA GLY A 35 -13.43 -6.55 33.32
C GLY A 35 -14.89 -6.28 32.93
N ALA A 36 -15.09 -5.82 31.72
CA ALA A 36 -16.38 -5.84 31.05
C ALA A 36 -16.27 -6.75 29.83
N SER A 37 -16.97 -7.88 29.88
CA SER A 37 -17.26 -8.72 28.72
C SER A 37 -18.01 -7.86 27.69
N LYS A 38 -17.34 -7.50 26.59
CA LYS A 38 -18.00 -6.89 25.45
C LYS A 38 -18.70 -7.98 24.66
N GLU A 39 -20.02 -7.96 24.64
CA GLU A 39 -20.82 -8.59 23.59
C GLU A 39 -20.29 -8.09 22.25
N ALA A 40 -19.99 -9.05 21.36
CA ALA A 40 -19.69 -8.77 19.96
C ALA A 40 -20.94 -8.06 19.39
N ALA A 41 -20.77 -6.80 19.02
CA ALA A 41 -21.80 -6.09 18.27
C ALA A 41 -21.99 -6.86 16.96
N ASP A 42 -23.18 -7.35 16.76
CA ASP A 42 -23.65 -7.94 15.51
C ASP A 42 -23.52 -6.85 14.44
N VAL A 43 -22.50 -6.97 13.58
CA VAL A 43 -22.23 -6.02 12.49
C VAL A 43 -23.31 -6.29 11.45
N SER A 44 -24.39 -5.51 11.52
CA SER A 44 -25.42 -5.50 10.48
C SER A 44 -24.76 -5.22 9.12
N GLU A 45 -24.96 -6.15 8.19
CA GLU A 45 -24.47 -6.09 6.82
C GLU A 45 -24.72 -4.73 6.15
N ASN A 46 -23.63 -4.09 5.74
CA ASN A 46 -23.42 -3.32 4.51
C ASN A 46 -24.55 -2.47 3.87
N ASP A 47 -25.28 -1.69 4.63
CA ASP A 47 -26.42 -0.94 4.07
C ASP A 47 -26.06 0.27 3.19
N ASN A 48 -24.77 0.60 2.95
CA ASN A 48 -24.38 1.77 2.17
C ASN A 48 -23.14 1.62 1.29
N VAL A 49 -22.69 0.40 1.02
CA VAL A 49 -21.63 0.23 -0.01
C VAL A 49 -22.28 0.40 -1.38
N PRO A 50 -21.73 1.26 -2.28
CA PRO A 50 -22.30 1.44 -3.62
C PRO A 50 -22.46 0.10 -4.34
N THR A 51 -23.59 -0.07 -5.03
CA THR A 51 -23.91 -1.32 -5.75
C THR A 51 -22.97 -1.62 -6.91
N ASP A 52 -22.21 -0.61 -7.35
CA ASP A 52 -21.17 -0.70 -8.39
C ASP A 52 -19.76 -0.94 -7.83
N PHE A 53 -19.56 -0.79 -6.51
CA PHE A 53 -18.28 -1.19 -5.90
C PHE A 53 -18.13 -2.70 -5.95
N GLN A 54 -16.97 -3.15 -6.40
CA GLN A 54 -16.68 -4.56 -6.51
C GLN A 54 -15.31 -4.89 -5.91
N ILE A 55 -15.32 -5.87 -5.02
CA ILE A 55 -14.12 -6.56 -4.61
C ILE A 55 -13.55 -7.29 -5.83
N GLN A 56 -12.29 -7.03 -6.14
CA GLN A 56 -11.60 -7.65 -7.27
C GLN A 56 -10.80 -8.85 -6.76
N TYR A 57 -11.11 -10.03 -7.25
CA TYR A 57 -10.31 -11.22 -6.93
C TYR A 57 -9.09 -11.28 -7.86
N THR A 58 -7.91 -11.42 -7.27
CA THR A 58 -6.67 -11.62 -8.03
C THR A 58 -6.66 -13.03 -8.65
N THR A 59 -5.95 -13.17 -9.76
CA THR A 59 -5.68 -14.48 -10.36
C THR A 59 -4.29 -14.94 -9.96
N PRO A 60 -4.06 -16.26 -9.79
CA PRO A 60 -2.74 -16.78 -9.47
C PRO A 60 -1.67 -16.32 -10.46
N VAL A 61 -0.49 -15.97 -9.94
CA VAL A 61 0.67 -15.68 -10.80
C VAL A 61 1.01 -16.92 -11.61
N PRO A 62 1.10 -16.83 -12.96
CA PRO A 62 1.49 -17.98 -13.76
C PRO A 62 2.87 -18.50 -13.36
N SER A 63 3.03 -19.83 -13.33
CA SER A 63 4.22 -20.50 -12.78
C SER A 63 5.53 -20.10 -13.45
N GLU A 64 5.48 -19.72 -14.73
CA GLU A 64 6.64 -19.26 -15.50
C GLU A 64 7.20 -17.92 -15.01
N PHE A 65 6.43 -17.12 -14.25
CA PHE A 65 6.95 -15.88 -13.66
C PHE A 65 7.86 -16.12 -12.45
N PHE A 66 7.81 -17.30 -11.86
CA PHE A 66 8.71 -17.71 -10.77
C PHE A 66 10.03 -18.31 -11.27
N GLN A 67 10.16 -18.50 -12.57
CA GLN A 67 11.40 -18.96 -13.21
C GLN A 67 12.33 -17.80 -13.50
N ALA A 68 13.63 -18.04 -13.48
CA ALA A 68 14.62 -17.06 -13.83
C ALA A 68 14.41 -16.58 -15.28
N ALA A 69 14.23 -15.30 -15.48
CA ALA A 69 14.18 -14.69 -16.80
C ALA A 69 15.57 -14.70 -17.47
N THR A 70 15.62 -14.59 -18.79
CA THR A 70 16.90 -14.44 -19.51
C THR A 70 17.50 -13.05 -19.31
N GLN A 71 16.66 -12.05 -19.10
CA GLN A 71 17.03 -10.68 -18.76
C GLN A 71 16.75 -10.45 -17.27
N GLN A 72 17.79 -10.40 -16.47
CA GLN A 72 17.68 -10.26 -15.03
C GLN A 72 18.28 -8.95 -14.57
N GLY A 73 17.52 -8.20 -13.75
CA GLY A 73 18.02 -7.03 -13.05
C GLY A 73 19.06 -7.40 -11.98
N THR A 74 19.61 -6.42 -11.30
CA THR A 74 20.54 -6.58 -10.19
C THR A 74 19.88 -6.20 -8.87
N ILE A 75 20.44 -6.68 -7.76
CA ILE A 75 20.05 -6.25 -6.41
C ILE A 75 21.29 -5.61 -5.79
N GLU A 76 21.15 -4.37 -5.36
CA GLU A 76 22.21 -3.56 -4.80
C GLU A 76 21.88 -3.19 -3.36
N LEU A 77 22.89 -3.15 -2.49
CA LEU A 77 22.76 -2.60 -1.15
C LEU A 77 23.08 -1.11 -1.18
N VAL A 78 22.14 -0.32 -0.69
CA VAL A 78 22.30 1.11 -0.42
C VAL A 78 22.27 1.31 1.08
N GLU A 79 23.39 1.74 1.64
CA GLU A 79 23.45 2.18 3.02
C GLU A 79 23.30 3.71 3.05
N TYR A 80 22.53 4.20 4.02
CA TYR A 80 22.25 5.64 4.17
C TYR A 80 22.16 6.05 5.63
N ASP A 81 22.54 7.30 5.87
CA ASP A 81 22.41 7.93 7.16
C ASP A 81 20.98 8.43 7.38
N SER A 82 20.44 8.16 8.54
CA SER A 82 19.10 8.53 8.97
C SER A 82 19.13 8.99 10.45
N LYS A 83 17.96 9.07 11.05
CA LYS A 83 17.76 9.47 12.44
C LYS A 83 16.68 8.58 13.09
N ASP A 84 16.82 8.38 14.38
CA ASP A 84 15.72 7.81 15.18
C ASP A 84 14.66 8.89 15.42
N TYR A 85 13.63 8.88 14.60
CA TYR A 85 12.53 9.83 14.67
C TYR A 85 11.53 9.56 15.82
N THR A 86 11.70 8.45 16.56
CA THR A 86 10.92 8.20 17.79
C THR A 86 11.36 9.07 18.95
N GLN A 87 12.57 9.66 18.86
CA GLN A 87 13.17 10.48 19.90
C GLN A 87 13.26 11.96 19.47
N SER A 88 12.97 12.88 20.40
CA SER A 88 13.08 14.32 20.14
C SER A 88 14.52 14.77 19.83
N SER A 89 15.52 14.08 20.38
CA SER A 89 16.94 14.30 20.11
C SER A 89 17.38 13.84 18.73
N ARG A 90 16.58 12.98 18.08
CA ARG A 90 16.85 12.41 16.75
C ARG A 90 18.28 11.89 16.59
N PRO A 91 18.73 10.95 17.43
CA PRO A 91 20.06 10.39 17.31
C PRO A 91 20.28 9.79 15.92
N ALA A 92 21.51 9.90 15.42
CA ALA A 92 21.88 9.37 14.12
C ALA A 92 21.72 7.84 14.10
N THR A 93 21.22 7.33 12.98
CA THR A 93 21.17 5.91 12.66
C THR A 93 21.77 5.67 11.28
N HIS A 94 22.20 4.46 11.01
CA HIS A 94 22.72 4.05 9.71
C HIS A 94 21.94 2.80 9.27
N LYS A 95 21.30 2.86 8.10
CA LYS A 95 20.29 1.88 7.70
C LYS A 95 20.54 1.33 6.29
N PRO A 96 20.21 0.06 6.05
CA PRO A 96 20.25 -0.53 4.73
C PRO A 96 18.92 -0.34 3.99
N ALA A 97 19.02 -0.23 2.66
CA ALA A 97 17.93 -0.47 1.72
C ALA A 97 18.44 -1.34 0.58
N TYR A 98 17.73 -2.39 0.24
CA TYR A 98 18.03 -3.19 -0.93
C TYR A 98 17.28 -2.63 -2.13
N VAL A 99 17.98 -2.50 -3.26
CA VAL A 99 17.46 -1.87 -4.46
C VAL A 99 17.54 -2.85 -5.62
N TYR A 100 16.39 -3.16 -6.22
CA TYR A 100 16.32 -3.84 -7.49
C TYR A 100 16.47 -2.82 -8.62
N VAL A 101 17.46 -3.04 -9.48
CA VAL A 101 17.74 -2.25 -10.68
C VAL A 101 17.43 -3.12 -11.89
N PRO A 102 16.54 -2.69 -12.83
CA PRO A 102 16.08 -3.51 -13.91
C PRO A 102 17.20 -3.84 -14.91
N TYR A 103 17.06 -4.98 -15.61
CA TYR A 103 17.98 -5.33 -16.71
C TYR A 103 18.04 -4.21 -17.75
N GLY A 104 19.24 -3.91 -18.21
CA GLY A 104 19.46 -2.86 -19.21
C GLY A 104 19.21 -1.46 -18.67
N TYR A 105 19.36 -1.26 -17.36
CA TYR A 105 19.32 0.07 -16.75
C TYR A 105 20.25 1.03 -17.51
N ASP A 106 19.69 2.16 -17.88
CA ASP A 106 20.36 3.20 -18.67
C ASP A 106 20.24 4.54 -17.91
N PRO A 107 21.35 5.11 -17.43
CA PRO A 107 21.34 6.35 -16.66
C PRO A 107 20.86 7.58 -17.47
N SER A 108 20.70 7.47 -18.77
CA SER A 108 20.10 8.53 -19.60
C SER A 108 18.57 8.52 -19.61
N LYS A 109 17.93 7.47 -19.04
CA LYS A 109 16.47 7.33 -18.93
C LYS A 109 16.03 7.53 -17.50
N GLN A 110 14.78 7.93 -17.30
CA GLN A 110 14.19 8.06 -15.98
C GLN A 110 13.29 6.85 -15.65
N TYR A 111 13.32 6.43 -14.39
CA TYR A 111 12.60 5.25 -13.90
C TYR A 111 11.64 5.61 -12.78
N ASP A 112 10.45 5.02 -12.83
CA ASP A 112 9.51 5.02 -11.70
C ASP A 112 10.11 4.23 -10.53
N VAL A 113 9.70 4.56 -9.29
CA VAL A 113 10.20 3.92 -8.08
C VAL A 113 9.06 3.37 -7.23
N ILE A 114 9.23 2.15 -6.71
CA ILE A 114 8.35 1.60 -5.67
C ILE A 114 9.16 1.23 -4.42
N TYR A 115 8.67 1.64 -3.26
CA TYR A 115 9.17 1.25 -1.93
C TYR A 115 8.29 0.17 -1.36
N LEU A 116 8.88 -0.94 -0.86
CA LEU A 116 8.18 -2.11 -0.33
C LEU A 116 8.64 -2.39 1.10
N LEU A 117 7.74 -2.19 2.05
CA LEU A 117 8.00 -2.25 3.49
C LEU A 117 7.65 -3.64 4.06
N HIS A 118 8.61 -4.27 4.74
CA HIS A 118 8.42 -5.58 5.37
C HIS A 118 7.48 -5.53 6.58
N GLY A 119 6.98 -6.71 6.99
CA GLY A 119 6.17 -6.88 8.18
C GLY A 119 6.97 -6.87 9.48
N TRP A 120 6.28 -7.03 10.62
CA TRP A 120 6.94 -7.19 11.91
C TRP A 120 7.93 -8.38 11.89
N THR A 121 9.09 -8.21 12.50
CA THR A 121 10.22 -9.14 12.47
C THR A 121 10.86 -9.37 11.09
N GLY A 122 10.42 -8.66 10.06
CA GLY A 122 11.04 -8.66 8.75
C GLY A 122 12.37 -7.89 8.74
N VAL A 123 12.99 -7.82 7.59
CA VAL A 123 14.29 -7.16 7.37
C VAL A 123 14.32 -6.53 5.97
N ALA A 124 15.22 -5.56 5.76
CA ALA A 124 15.32 -4.85 4.48
C ALA A 124 15.57 -5.78 3.27
N GLU A 125 16.34 -6.86 3.45
CA GLU A 125 16.63 -7.83 2.39
C GLU A 125 15.46 -8.75 2.02
N GLU A 126 14.41 -8.81 2.85
CA GLU A 126 13.39 -9.87 2.80
C GLU A 126 12.65 -9.97 1.48
N TYR A 127 12.29 -8.84 0.87
CA TYR A 127 11.56 -8.84 -0.39
C TYR A 127 12.37 -9.40 -1.56
N PHE A 128 13.68 -9.19 -1.58
CA PHE A 128 14.51 -9.50 -2.76
C PHE A 128 15.44 -10.68 -2.56
N LEU A 129 15.98 -10.86 -1.35
CA LEU A 129 16.95 -11.90 -1.03
C LEU A 129 16.47 -12.89 0.04
N GLY A 130 15.22 -12.73 0.50
CA GLY A 130 14.68 -13.48 1.62
C GLY A 130 15.35 -13.12 2.95
N ARG A 131 14.85 -13.66 4.04
CA ARG A 131 15.35 -13.37 5.40
C ARG A 131 16.80 -13.75 5.64
N SER A 132 17.33 -14.68 4.85
CA SER A 132 18.74 -15.10 4.94
C SER A 132 19.69 -14.21 4.15
N GLY A 133 19.16 -13.32 3.31
CA GLY A 133 19.94 -12.43 2.45
C GLY A 133 20.70 -13.15 1.31
N ASN A 134 20.39 -14.43 1.04
CA ASN A 134 21.27 -15.30 0.23
C ASN A 134 20.68 -15.72 -1.13
N SER A 135 19.39 -15.51 -1.37
CA SER A 135 18.75 -16.02 -2.59
C SER A 135 17.71 -15.05 -3.12
N ARG A 136 17.73 -14.86 -4.41
CA ARG A 136 16.65 -14.11 -5.09
C ARG A 136 15.29 -14.74 -4.77
N THR A 137 14.35 -13.92 -4.38
CA THR A 137 12.98 -14.38 -4.09
C THR A 137 12.18 -14.56 -5.38
N GLY A 138 11.03 -15.22 -5.27
CA GLY A 138 10.07 -15.31 -6.37
C GLY A 138 9.60 -13.94 -6.86
N LEU A 139 9.56 -12.93 -6.00
CA LEU A 139 9.19 -11.57 -6.40
C LEU A 139 10.18 -10.95 -7.39
N VAL A 140 11.48 -11.19 -7.21
CA VAL A 140 12.49 -10.67 -8.14
C VAL A 140 12.37 -11.33 -9.51
N HIS A 141 12.06 -12.63 -9.55
CA HIS A 141 11.76 -13.32 -10.82
C HIS A 141 10.49 -12.76 -11.47
N ILE A 142 9.47 -12.43 -10.69
CA ILE A 142 8.26 -11.77 -11.19
C ILE A 142 8.62 -10.41 -11.82
N PHE A 143 9.44 -9.58 -11.16
CA PHE A 143 9.87 -8.29 -11.71
C PHE A 143 10.57 -8.45 -13.06
N ASP A 144 11.58 -9.32 -13.12
CA ASP A 144 12.32 -9.62 -14.34
C ASP A 144 11.39 -10.06 -15.47
N ASN A 145 10.45 -10.98 -15.19
CA ASN A 145 9.52 -11.51 -16.18
C ASN A 145 8.47 -10.48 -16.62
N LEU A 146 7.95 -9.65 -15.70
CA LEU A 146 7.03 -8.57 -16.06
C LEU A 146 7.67 -7.59 -17.04
N ILE A 147 8.91 -7.16 -16.75
CA ILE A 147 9.65 -6.22 -17.58
C ILE A 147 10.03 -6.85 -18.92
N GLN A 148 10.63 -8.06 -18.92
CA GLN A 148 11.07 -8.76 -20.13
C GLN A 148 9.90 -9.02 -21.09
N ARG A 149 8.71 -9.32 -20.57
CA ARG A 149 7.50 -9.58 -21.37
C ARG A 149 6.73 -8.31 -21.76
N GLY A 150 7.20 -7.14 -21.36
CA GLY A 150 6.57 -5.86 -21.67
C GLY A 150 5.19 -5.68 -21.01
N LEU A 151 4.95 -6.32 -19.85
CA LEU A 151 3.72 -6.20 -19.08
C LEU A 151 3.73 -5.00 -18.14
N CYS A 152 4.91 -4.50 -17.80
CA CYS A 152 5.09 -3.21 -17.15
C CYS A 152 6.35 -2.51 -17.70
N ARG A 153 6.43 -1.19 -17.49
CA ARG A 153 7.65 -0.43 -17.77
C ARG A 153 8.74 -0.84 -16.80
N PRO A 154 10.04 -0.77 -17.19
CA PRO A 154 11.14 -0.92 -16.26
C PRO A 154 11.00 0.10 -15.11
N PHE A 155 11.19 -0.36 -13.87
CA PHE A 155 11.10 0.41 -12.65
C PHE A 155 12.22 0.04 -11.69
N ILE A 156 12.47 0.89 -10.70
CA ILE A 156 13.36 0.63 -9.57
C ILE A 156 12.47 0.22 -8.38
N ALA A 157 12.80 -0.89 -7.72
CA ALA A 157 12.14 -1.27 -6.49
C ALA A 157 13.10 -1.20 -5.31
N VAL A 158 12.63 -0.68 -4.19
CA VAL A 158 13.41 -0.44 -2.98
C VAL A 158 12.77 -1.20 -1.83
N SER A 159 13.53 -2.03 -1.16
CA SER A 159 13.13 -2.70 0.08
C SER A 159 13.93 -2.11 1.24
N PRO A 160 13.42 -1.06 1.89
CA PRO A 160 14.03 -0.47 3.07
C PRO A 160 13.54 -1.17 4.34
N THR A 161 14.01 -0.73 5.49
CA THR A 161 13.41 -1.08 6.78
C THR A 161 12.90 0.16 7.49
N TRP A 162 11.69 0.09 8.06
CA TRP A 162 11.18 1.07 9.01
C TRP A 162 11.84 0.93 10.39
N ASP A 163 12.44 -0.21 10.67
CA ASP A 163 13.12 -0.57 11.92
C ASP A 163 14.54 0.02 11.94
N LYS A 164 14.90 0.72 13.01
CA LYS A 164 16.22 1.36 13.14
C LYS A 164 17.38 0.36 13.14
N ASP A 165 17.14 -0.87 13.65
CA ASP A 165 18.16 -1.91 13.81
C ASP A 165 18.10 -2.98 12.73
N ASN A 166 17.16 -2.87 11.80
CA ASN A 166 16.86 -3.85 10.74
C ASN A 166 16.57 -5.28 11.24
N ARG A 167 16.31 -5.48 12.53
CA ARG A 167 16.05 -6.80 13.13
C ARG A 167 15.29 -6.73 14.44
N SER A 168 14.63 -5.63 14.76
CA SER A 168 13.89 -5.49 16.01
C SER A 168 12.77 -6.54 16.11
N LYS A 169 12.60 -7.09 17.29
CA LYS A 169 11.54 -8.05 17.61
C LYS A 169 10.56 -7.51 18.65
N ASP A 170 10.88 -6.39 19.28
CA ASP A 170 9.98 -5.75 20.24
C ASP A 170 8.81 -5.11 19.50
N TRP A 171 7.61 -5.58 19.82
CA TRP A 171 6.38 -5.09 19.18
C TRP A 171 6.12 -3.62 19.45
N GLY A 172 6.29 -3.19 20.70
CA GLY A 172 6.03 -1.80 21.09
C GLY A 172 7.04 -0.82 20.48
N GLU A 173 8.30 -1.21 20.31
CA GLU A 173 9.31 -0.42 19.60
C GLU A 173 8.99 -0.37 18.12
N SER A 174 8.78 -1.49 17.48
CA SER A 174 8.45 -1.60 16.06
C SER A 174 7.23 -0.77 15.65
N THR A 175 6.19 -0.76 16.48
CA THR A 175 4.99 0.04 16.18
C THR A 175 5.23 1.54 16.34
N ARG A 176 6.10 1.97 17.27
CA ARG A 176 6.50 3.38 17.38
C ARG A 176 7.36 3.84 16.21
N GLU A 177 8.29 3.00 15.77
CA GLU A 177 9.15 3.28 14.60
C GLU A 177 8.32 3.36 13.31
N ALA A 178 7.44 2.38 13.09
CA ALA A 178 6.51 2.37 11.97
C ALA A 178 5.65 3.66 11.91
N ALA A 179 5.18 4.15 13.07
CA ALA A 179 4.33 5.34 13.15
C ALA A 179 5.03 6.65 12.75
N VAL A 180 6.36 6.72 12.78
CA VAL A 180 7.14 7.92 12.45
C VAL A 180 7.96 7.76 11.17
N PHE A 181 7.91 6.61 10.52
CA PHE A 181 8.71 6.29 9.33
C PHE A 181 8.50 7.28 8.18
N SER A 182 7.35 7.93 8.09
CA SER A 182 7.07 8.96 7.11
C SER A 182 8.12 10.10 7.11
N GLN A 183 8.70 10.42 8.27
CA GLN A 183 9.73 11.45 8.39
C GLN A 183 11.04 10.97 7.77
N GLU A 184 11.47 9.75 8.08
CA GLU A 184 12.63 9.13 7.45
C GLU A 184 12.43 8.98 5.95
N TYR A 185 11.26 8.49 5.54
CA TYR A 185 10.91 8.28 4.14
C TYR A 185 11.18 9.51 3.28
N VAL A 186 10.67 10.66 3.72
CA VAL A 186 10.78 11.92 2.97
C VAL A 186 12.15 12.59 3.11
N ASN A 187 12.72 12.60 4.32
CA ASN A 187 13.90 13.40 4.59
C ASN A 187 15.22 12.67 4.31
N ASP A 188 15.23 11.35 4.43
CA ASP A 188 16.48 10.57 4.39
C ASP A 188 16.46 9.53 3.26
N LEU A 189 15.45 8.66 3.20
CA LEU A 189 15.43 7.52 2.28
C LEU A 189 15.23 7.91 0.81
N ILE A 190 14.22 8.75 0.49
CA ILE A 190 14.01 9.23 -0.87
C ILE A 190 15.26 9.93 -1.41
N PRO A 191 15.85 10.93 -0.72
CA PRO A 191 17.07 11.54 -1.17
C PRO A 191 18.22 10.55 -1.36
N ALA A 192 18.43 9.65 -0.40
CA ALA A 192 19.55 8.72 -0.42
C ALA A 192 19.48 7.73 -1.60
N VAL A 193 18.29 7.25 -1.93
CA VAL A 193 18.10 6.26 -3.02
C VAL A 193 17.95 6.96 -4.36
N GLU A 194 17.01 7.90 -4.46
CA GLU A 194 16.64 8.44 -5.77
C GLU A 194 17.69 9.35 -6.41
N THR A 195 18.71 9.80 -5.65
CA THR A 195 19.87 10.48 -6.23
C THR A 195 20.95 9.54 -6.75
N ARG A 196 20.93 8.27 -6.35
CA ARG A 196 21.88 7.24 -6.85
C ARG A 196 21.51 6.70 -8.23
N TYR A 197 20.24 6.75 -8.53
CA TYR A 197 19.69 6.20 -9.78
C TYR A 197 19.00 7.28 -10.58
N SER A 198 18.89 7.09 -11.88
CA SER A 198 18.20 8.02 -12.76
C SER A 198 16.69 7.86 -12.61
N THR A 199 16.13 8.52 -11.60
CA THR A 199 14.70 8.59 -11.33
C THR A 199 14.13 9.92 -11.82
N TYR A 200 12.88 10.19 -11.51
CA TYR A 200 12.27 11.50 -11.80
C TYR A 200 12.60 12.56 -10.73
N LEU A 201 13.34 12.21 -9.68
CA LEU A 201 13.84 13.17 -8.71
C LEU A 201 15.02 13.96 -9.30
N THR A 202 14.85 15.27 -9.47
CA THR A 202 15.88 16.17 -9.98
C THR A 202 16.59 16.97 -8.89
N GLU A 203 15.90 17.17 -7.77
CA GLU A 203 16.39 17.93 -6.62
C GLU A 203 15.90 17.32 -5.32
N THR A 204 16.75 17.29 -4.29
CA THR A 204 16.43 16.74 -2.96
C THR A 204 15.71 17.74 -2.04
N THR A 205 15.32 18.90 -2.57
CA THR A 205 14.48 19.85 -1.85
C THR A 205 13.05 19.28 -1.68
N PRO A 206 12.29 19.72 -0.68
CA PRO A 206 10.89 19.32 -0.54
C PRO A 206 10.08 19.53 -1.82
N GLU A 207 10.32 20.61 -2.54
CA GLU A 207 9.67 20.94 -3.81
C GLU A 207 10.07 19.97 -4.92
N GLY A 208 11.35 19.57 -5.01
CA GLY A 208 11.84 18.59 -5.99
C GLY A 208 11.25 17.18 -5.71
N ILE A 209 11.18 16.79 -4.43
CA ILE A 209 10.56 15.51 -4.04
C ILE A 209 9.05 15.51 -4.36
N LEU A 210 8.35 16.64 -4.17
CA LEU A 210 6.95 16.81 -4.56
C LEU A 210 6.77 16.76 -6.07
N ALA A 211 7.67 17.38 -6.84
CA ALA A 211 7.59 17.40 -8.30
C ALA A 211 7.69 15.99 -8.91
N SER A 212 8.45 15.08 -8.28
CA SER A 212 8.62 13.69 -8.72
C SER A 212 7.56 12.71 -8.20
N ARG A 213 6.58 13.16 -7.39
CA ARG A 213 5.59 12.31 -6.71
C ARG A 213 4.80 11.38 -7.65
N ALA A 214 4.51 11.82 -8.87
CA ALA A 214 3.73 11.07 -9.85
C ALA A 214 4.39 9.74 -10.26
N HIS A 215 5.69 9.63 -10.03
CA HIS A 215 6.55 8.51 -10.39
C HIS A 215 6.96 7.66 -9.19
N ARG A 216 6.29 7.86 -8.04
CA ARG A 216 6.63 7.17 -6.79
C ARG A 216 5.44 6.41 -6.23
N ALA A 217 5.69 5.12 -5.95
CA ALA A 217 4.80 4.22 -5.25
C ALA A 217 5.40 3.80 -3.91
N ILE A 218 4.54 3.53 -2.94
CA ILE A 218 4.92 2.91 -1.67
C ILE A 218 3.90 1.86 -1.28
N GLY A 219 4.37 0.74 -0.77
CA GLY A 219 3.53 -0.34 -0.28
C GLY A 219 4.22 -1.14 0.82
N GLY A 220 3.50 -2.05 1.41
CA GLY A 220 4.07 -2.92 2.42
C GLY A 220 3.09 -3.97 2.92
N PHE A 221 3.62 -4.95 3.61
CA PHE A 221 2.92 -6.12 4.11
C PHE A 221 2.81 -6.08 5.64
N SER A 222 1.62 -6.41 6.18
CA SER A 222 1.41 -6.52 7.63
C SER A 222 1.73 -5.20 8.35
N LEU A 223 2.72 -5.14 9.26
CA LEU A 223 3.17 -3.89 9.86
C LEU A 223 3.70 -2.91 8.80
N GLY A 224 4.28 -3.40 7.69
CA GLY A 224 4.61 -2.56 6.54
C GLY A 224 3.40 -1.96 5.84
N SER A 225 2.24 -2.64 5.83
CA SER A 225 0.97 -2.07 5.39
C SER A 225 0.51 -0.94 6.30
N ILE A 226 0.59 -1.13 7.60
CA ILE A 226 0.28 -0.10 8.59
C ILE A 226 1.23 1.09 8.43
N THR A 227 2.52 0.83 8.19
CA THR A 227 3.51 1.88 7.89
C THR A 227 3.16 2.61 6.58
N THR A 228 2.69 1.90 5.56
CA THR A 228 2.20 2.50 4.31
C THR A 228 1.03 3.45 4.58
N TRP A 229 0.10 3.08 5.47
CA TRP A 229 -1.00 3.94 5.89
C TRP A 229 -0.51 5.16 6.68
N TYR A 230 0.52 5.04 7.53
CA TYR A 230 1.14 6.19 8.16
C TYR A 230 1.82 7.13 7.16
N VAL A 231 2.45 6.59 6.10
CA VAL A 231 2.98 7.43 5.01
C VAL A 231 1.85 8.11 4.24
N PHE A 232 0.76 7.40 3.95
CA PHE A 232 -0.44 8.00 3.36
C PHE A 232 -0.99 9.14 4.23
N GLU A 233 -1.06 8.94 5.53
CA GLU A 233 -1.58 9.91 6.48
C GLU A 233 -0.69 11.16 6.61
N GLN A 234 0.62 10.96 6.73
CA GLN A 234 1.56 12.00 7.16
C GLN A 234 2.39 12.58 6.00
N ALA A 235 2.48 11.86 4.88
CA ALA A 235 3.33 12.21 3.75
C ALA A 235 2.62 12.02 2.39
N PHE A 236 1.29 12.16 2.35
CA PHE A 236 0.44 11.95 1.19
C PHE A 236 0.92 12.65 -0.09
N ALA A 237 1.45 13.85 0.07
CA ALA A 237 1.89 14.66 -1.06
C ALA A 237 3.13 14.10 -1.78
N TYR A 238 3.88 13.16 -1.18
CA TYR A 238 5.17 12.71 -1.69
C TYR A 238 5.14 11.43 -2.51
N SER A 239 4.01 10.73 -2.53
CA SER A 239 3.77 9.55 -3.37
C SER A 239 2.40 9.64 -4.03
N ARG A 240 2.29 9.07 -5.23
CA ARG A 240 1.01 9.01 -5.95
C ARG A 240 0.30 7.68 -5.75
N MET A 241 1.05 6.58 -5.63
CA MET A 241 0.52 5.23 -5.61
C MET A 241 0.83 4.53 -4.29
N TYR A 242 -0.17 3.84 -3.75
CA TYR A 242 -0.11 3.18 -2.45
C TYR A 242 -0.55 1.73 -2.60
N LEU A 243 0.22 0.80 -2.03
CA LEU A 243 -0.02 -0.64 -2.05
C LEU A 243 0.00 -1.21 -0.61
N PRO A 244 -0.97 -0.86 0.24
CA PRO A 244 -1.09 -1.51 1.55
C PRO A 244 -1.60 -2.94 1.37
N MET A 245 -0.92 -3.92 1.99
CA MET A 245 -1.21 -5.35 1.89
C MET A 245 -1.35 -5.97 3.28
N SER A 246 -2.55 -6.51 3.59
CA SER A 246 -2.82 -7.25 4.84
C SER A 246 -2.58 -6.43 6.12
N GLY A 247 -3.14 -5.23 6.19
CA GLY A 247 -3.07 -4.36 7.36
C GLY A 247 -3.84 -3.05 7.13
N ASP A 248 -4.28 -2.43 8.22
CA ASP A 248 -5.20 -1.30 8.26
C ASP A 248 -4.53 0.01 8.74
N ASN A 249 -5.25 1.13 8.65
CA ASN A 249 -4.82 2.41 9.22
C ASN A 249 -5.14 2.48 10.73
N TRP A 250 -4.18 2.97 11.51
CA TRP A 250 -4.29 3.05 12.97
C TRP A 250 -4.52 4.47 13.50
N SER A 251 -5.01 5.39 12.69
CA SER A 251 -5.36 6.75 13.14
C SER A 251 -6.40 6.79 14.27
N GLN A 252 -7.28 5.78 14.31
CA GLN A 252 -8.28 5.59 15.35
C GLN A 252 -7.82 4.63 16.46
N GLY A 253 -6.50 4.42 16.58
CA GLY A 253 -5.88 3.43 17.45
C GLY A 253 -5.55 2.12 16.75
N MET A 254 -4.90 1.22 17.49
CA MET A 254 -4.51 -0.10 16.96
C MET A 254 -5.75 -0.87 16.49
N TYR A 255 -5.69 -1.40 15.26
CA TYR A 255 -6.81 -2.07 14.58
C TYR A 255 -8.02 -1.15 14.32
N GLY A 256 -7.77 0.14 14.05
CA GLY A 256 -8.81 1.11 13.75
C GLY A 256 -9.70 0.72 12.57
N GLY A 257 -9.12 0.09 11.55
CA GLY A 257 -9.87 -0.43 10.41
C GLY A 257 -10.87 -1.53 10.77
N ALA A 258 -10.59 -2.35 11.79
CA ALA A 258 -11.53 -3.36 12.28
C ALA A 258 -12.60 -2.77 13.21
N TYR A 259 -12.17 -1.98 14.20
CA TYR A 259 -13.06 -1.56 15.28
C TYR A 259 -13.80 -0.25 15.00
N TYR A 260 -13.25 0.61 14.16
CA TYR A 260 -13.78 1.93 13.82
C TYR A 260 -13.66 2.22 12.31
N PRO A 261 -14.15 1.32 11.43
CA PRO A 261 -13.90 1.41 9.99
C PRO A 261 -14.43 2.72 9.38
N ASP A 262 -15.64 3.15 9.73
CA ASP A 262 -16.23 4.37 9.17
C ASP A 262 -15.47 5.63 9.64
N ALA A 263 -15.04 5.69 10.92
CA ALA A 263 -14.24 6.79 11.43
C ALA A 263 -12.84 6.82 10.78
N THR A 264 -12.21 5.65 10.58
CA THR A 264 -10.94 5.51 9.89
C THR A 264 -11.04 5.96 8.43
N ALA A 265 -12.04 5.47 7.70
CA ALA A 265 -12.27 5.86 6.32
C ALA A 265 -12.55 7.36 6.17
N LYS A 266 -13.39 7.92 7.07
CA LYS A 266 -13.68 9.36 7.09
C LYS A 266 -12.43 10.19 7.35
N PHE A 267 -11.59 9.79 8.30
CA PHE A 267 -10.32 10.48 8.59
C PHE A 267 -9.43 10.52 7.33
N LEU A 268 -9.27 9.40 6.64
CA LEU A 268 -8.49 9.33 5.41
C LEU A 268 -9.09 10.19 4.29
N ALA A 269 -10.43 10.19 4.14
CA ALA A 269 -11.10 11.01 3.15
C ALA A 269 -10.95 12.51 3.44
N ASP A 270 -11.11 12.92 4.69
CA ASP A 270 -10.94 14.33 5.10
C ASP A 270 -9.51 14.83 4.79
N LEU A 271 -8.50 14.00 5.07
CA LEU A 271 -7.10 14.28 4.74
C LEU A 271 -6.91 14.49 3.23
N VAL A 272 -7.41 13.55 2.42
CA VAL A 272 -7.31 13.61 0.97
C VAL A 272 -8.03 14.84 0.42
N ASN A 273 -9.25 15.12 0.88
CA ASN A 273 -10.09 16.20 0.37
C ASN A 273 -9.52 17.60 0.68
N THR A 274 -8.64 17.72 1.65
CA THR A 274 -7.90 18.97 1.92
C THR A 274 -6.62 19.11 1.11
N SER A 275 -6.19 18.04 0.40
CA SER A 275 -4.98 18.05 -0.41
C SER A 275 -5.22 18.58 -1.83
N PRO A 276 -4.22 19.28 -2.43
CA PRO A 276 -4.26 19.62 -3.85
C PRO A 276 -4.23 18.39 -4.77
N TYR A 277 -3.86 17.22 -4.23
CA TYR A 277 -3.75 15.94 -4.94
C TYR A 277 -4.97 15.02 -4.76
N LYS A 278 -6.11 15.54 -4.31
CA LYS A 278 -7.33 14.75 -4.02
C LYS A 278 -7.86 13.91 -5.18
N ASN A 279 -7.52 14.25 -6.42
CA ASN A 279 -7.91 13.51 -7.62
C ASN A 279 -6.70 12.89 -8.35
N ASP A 280 -5.52 12.93 -7.73
CA ASP A 280 -4.27 12.45 -8.33
C ASP A 280 -3.50 11.56 -7.35
N PHE A 281 -4.13 10.46 -6.96
CA PHE A 281 -3.54 9.37 -6.18
C PHE A 281 -4.24 8.06 -6.51
N TYR A 282 -3.65 6.95 -6.12
CA TYR A 282 -4.30 5.66 -6.20
C TYR A 282 -3.91 4.75 -5.03
N VAL A 283 -4.90 4.13 -4.42
CA VAL A 283 -4.71 3.07 -3.41
C VAL A 283 -5.16 1.74 -3.99
N TRP A 284 -4.22 0.81 -4.16
CA TRP A 284 -4.45 -0.58 -4.52
C TRP A 284 -4.36 -1.42 -3.24
N TYR A 285 -5.49 -1.61 -2.55
CA TYR A 285 -5.57 -2.23 -1.23
C TYR A 285 -5.80 -3.73 -1.35
N ALA A 286 -5.11 -4.57 -0.56
CA ALA A 286 -5.18 -6.02 -0.75
C ALA A 286 -5.11 -6.83 0.54
N VAL A 287 -5.79 -8.01 0.51
CA VAL A 287 -5.70 -9.03 1.57
C VAL A 287 -6.08 -10.41 1.04
N GLY A 288 -5.62 -11.47 1.69
CA GLY A 288 -6.05 -12.84 1.42
C GLY A 288 -7.36 -13.19 2.14
N THR A 289 -8.17 -14.09 1.57
CA THR A 289 -9.43 -14.52 2.19
C THR A 289 -9.24 -15.39 3.44
N GLU A 290 -8.04 -15.98 3.63
CA GLU A 290 -7.66 -16.76 4.81
C GLU A 290 -6.59 -16.01 5.65
N ASP A 291 -6.42 -14.69 5.42
CA ASP A 291 -5.44 -13.88 6.14
C ASP A 291 -5.95 -13.54 7.56
N VAL A 292 -5.08 -13.61 8.55
CA VAL A 292 -5.39 -13.23 9.95
C VAL A 292 -5.69 -11.73 10.12
N ARG A 293 -5.44 -10.92 9.09
CA ARG A 293 -5.74 -9.48 9.03
C ARG A 293 -6.93 -9.15 8.13
N ILE A 294 -7.72 -10.16 7.76
CA ILE A 294 -8.84 -9.95 6.84
C ILE A 294 -9.86 -8.95 7.40
N ASP A 295 -10.28 -9.09 8.66
CA ASP A 295 -11.30 -8.21 9.23
C ASP A 295 -10.86 -6.75 9.26
N GLN A 296 -9.60 -6.50 9.64
CA GLN A 296 -9.05 -5.14 9.68
C GLN A 296 -9.03 -4.51 8.29
N THR A 297 -8.53 -5.24 7.30
CA THR A 297 -8.37 -4.77 5.93
C THR A 297 -9.72 -4.64 5.23
N HIS A 298 -10.58 -5.63 5.37
CA HIS A 298 -11.89 -5.71 4.70
C HIS A 298 -12.85 -4.63 5.19
N ASN A 299 -13.01 -4.50 6.51
CA ASN A 299 -13.92 -3.51 7.09
C ASN A 299 -13.52 -2.09 6.71
N GLN A 300 -12.22 -1.76 6.77
CA GLN A 300 -11.73 -0.46 6.30
C GLN A 300 -11.98 -0.25 4.81
N ALA A 301 -11.71 -1.25 3.97
CA ALA A 301 -11.91 -1.15 2.53
C ALA A 301 -13.38 -0.88 2.17
N LEU A 302 -14.32 -1.59 2.82
CA LEU A 302 -15.75 -1.38 2.62
C LEU A 302 -16.20 0.00 3.12
N ALA A 303 -15.67 0.47 4.25
CA ALA A 303 -15.97 1.81 4.75
C ALA A 303 -15.43 2.90 3.81
N MET A 304 -14.21 2.72 3.25
CA MET A 304 -13.67 3.63 2.23
C MET A 304 -14.55 3.64 0.97
N ALA A 305 -15.02 2.49 0.52
CA ALA A 305 -15.87 2.38 -0.67
C ALA A 305 -17.20 3.15 -0.56
N LYS A 306 -17.69 3.41 0.65
CA LYS A 306 -18.89 4.24 0.87
C LYS A 306 -18.64 5.73 0.58
N LEU A 307 -17.39 6.19 0.58
CA LEU A 307 -16.98 7.58 0.42
C LEU A 307 -16.57 7.87 -1.03
N THR A 308 -17.50 7.72 -1.97
CA THR A 308 -17.27 7.72 -3.43
C THR A 308 -16.73 9.03 -3.98
N ASP A 309 -16.93 10.15 -3.31
CA ASP A 309 -16.35 11.45 -3.71
C ASP A 309 -14.81 11.43 -3.56
N THR A 310 -14.27 10.57 -2.69
CA THR A 310 -12.83 10.45 -2.43
C THR A 310 -12.28 9.14 -2.97
N PHE A 311 -12.92 8.01 -2.62
CA PHE A 311 -12.47 6.67 -2.96
C PHE A 311 -13.38 6.06 -4.03
N ASN A 312 -13.00 6.24 -5.28
CA ASN A 312 -13.73 5.76 -6.46
C ASN A 312 -12.80 5.01 -7.40
N VAL A 313 -13.31 4.54 -8.51
CA VAL A 313 -12.55 3.71 -9.47
C VAL A 313 -11.27 4.35 -10.00
N ASN A 314 -11.12 5.67 -9.90
CA ASN A 314 -9.94 6.40 -10.33
C ASN A 314 -8.90 6.60 -9.21
N THR A 315 -9.27 6.32 -7.96
CA THR A 315 -8.43 6.59 -6.77
C THR A 315 -8.26 5.39 -5.85
N PHE A 316 -9.11 4.36 -5.99
CA PHE A 316 -9.16 3.25 -5.06
C PHE A 316 -9.64 1.96 -5.71
N SER A 317 -9.00 0.86 -5.38
CA SER A 317 -9.49 -0.50 -5.63
C SER A 317 -9.16 -1.43 -4.47
N TYR A 318 -10.04 -2.41 -4.24
CA TYR A 318 -9.85 -3.41 -3.20
C TYR A 318 -9.77 -4.80 -3.81
N HIS A 319 -8.70 -5.52 -3.46
CA HIS A 319 -8.34 -6.79 -4.07
C HIS A 319 -8.25 -7.90 -3.03
N MET A 320 -8.75 -9.08 -3.36
CA MET A 320 -8.64 -10.26 -2.52
C MET A 320 -8.00 -11.42 -3.28
N LYS A 321 -7.12 -12.15 -2.59
CA LYS A 321 -6.62 -13.44 -3.06
C LYS A 321 -7.42 -14.56 -2.43
N GLU A 322 -8.10 -15.37 -3.25
CA GLU A 322 -8.82 -16.56 -2.76
C GLU A 322 -7.85 -17.56 -2.13
N GLY A 323 -8.14 -18.03 -0.91
CA GLY A 323 -7.27 -18.90 -0.12
C GLY A 323 -5.95 -18.25 0.30
N GLY A 324 -5.78 -16.94 0.07
CA GLY A 324 -4.56 -16.21 0.44
C GLY A 324 -4.43 -16.10 1.96
N ARG A 325 -3.22 -16.40 2.47
CA ARG A 325 -2.88 -16.34 3.88
C ARG A 325 -1.95 -15.16 4.16
N HIS A 326 -1.62 -14.98 5.45
CA HIS A 326 -0.69 -13.93 5.88
C HIS A 326 0.77 -14.30 5.56
N ASP A 327 1.11 -14.37 4.27
CA ASP A 327 2.41 -14.81 3.79
C ASP A 327 2.84 -14.12 2.48
N PHE A 328 4.10 -14.35 2.09
CA PHE A 328 4.67 -13.78 0.89
C PHE A 328 4.09 -14.34 -0.42
N ASN A 329 3.41 -15.50 -0.42
CA ASN A 329 2.74 -15.98 -1.63
C ASN A 329 1.58 -15.05 -2.00
N ALA A 330 0.86 -14.54 -0.98
CA ALA A 330 -0.16 -13.52 -1.21
C ALA A 330 0.47 -12.19 -1.67
N VAL A 331 1.52 -11.73 -1.00
CA VAL A 331 2.24 -10.50 -1.33
C VAL A 331 2.77 -10.51 -2.77
N TRP A 332 3.35 -11.62 -3.23
CA TRP A 332 3.89 -11.72 -4.60
C TRP A 332 2.80 -11.60 -5.66
N GLU A 333 1.64 -12.20 -5.41
CA GLU A 333 0.49 -12.07 -6.30
C GLU A 333 -0.06 -10.65 -6.33
N PHE A 334 -0.16 -9.99 -5.18
CA PHE A 334 -0.56 -8.59 -5.11
C PHE A 334 0.42 -7.69 -5.86
N CYS A 335 1.73 -7.86 -5.66
CA CYS A 335 2.75 -7.12 -6.40
C CYS A 335 2.69 -7.39 -7.91
N TYR A 336 2.48 -8.65 -8.32
CA TYR A 336 2.33 -9.02 -9.74
C TYR A 336 1.22 -8.22 -10.43
N HIS A 337 0.07 -8.06 -9.80
CA HIS A 337 -1.05 -7.30 -10.36
C HIS A 337 -0.88 -5.80 -10.22
N ALA A 338 -0.48 -5.33 -9.05
CA ALA A 338 -0.35 -3.89 -8.76
C ALA A 338 0.71 -3.22 -9.65
N LEU A 339 1.85 -3.87 -9.92
CA LEU A 339 2.92 -3.30 -10.72
C LEU A 339 2.52 -3.09 -12.18
N GLN A 340 1.72 -3.99 -12.76
CA GLN A 340 1.17 -3.83 -14.10
C GLN A 340 0.20 -2.65 -14.19
N PHE A 341 -0.50 -2.37 -13.09
CA PHE A 341 -1.39 -1.23 -12.98
C PHE A 341 -0.63 0.08 -12.73
N PHE A 342 0.38 0.08 -11.86
CA PHE A 342 1.15 1.27 -11.51
C PHE A 342 2.09 1.73 -12.62
N PHE A 343 2.70 0.79 -13.32
CA PHE A 343 3.73 1.06 -14.34
C PHE A 343 3.38 0.46 -15.70
N PRO A 344 2.21 0.83 -16.29
CA PRO A 344 1.78 0.27 -17.56
C PRO A 344 2.72 0.68 -18.70
N THR A 345 2.92 -0.20 -19.70
CA THR A 345 3.79 0.06 -20.85
C THR A 345 3.28 1.17 -21.78
N ASN A 346 1.97 1.42 -21.79
CA ASN A 346 1.36 2.50 -22.56
C ASN A 346 0.68 3.49 -21.60
N GLU A 347 1.01 4.77 -21.69
CA GLU A 347 0.40 5.83 -20.85
C GLU A 347 -1.13 5.91 -21.01
N ALA A 348 -1.65 5.56 -22.18
CA ALA A 348 -3.10 5.43 -22.41
C ALA A 348 -3.78 4.33 -21.58
N SER A 349 -3.00 3.42 -20.95
CA SER A 349 -3.50 2.37 -20.07
C SER A 349 -3.56 2.80 -18.60
N ALA A 350 -2.85 3.86 -18.22
CA ALA A 350 -2.82 4.39 -16.84
C ALA A 350 -4.16 4.98 -16.38
N VAL A 351 -5.10 5.20 -17.30
CA VAL A 351 -6.48 5.68 -17.05
C VAL A 351 -7.45 4.78 -17.80
N ARG A 352 -7.26 3.49 -17.79
CA ARG A 352 -8.34 2.59 -18.18
C ARG A 352 -9.23 2.38 -16.96
N SER A 353 -10.38 3.09 -16.95
CA SER A 353 -11.60 2.47 -16.44
C SER A 353 -11.53 0.99 -16.80
N VAL A 354 -11.63 0.11 -15.81
CA VAL A 354 -11.77 -1.33 -16.02
C VAL A 354 -13.00 -1.52 -16.92
N LYS A 355 -12.79 -1.46 -18.25
CA LYS A 355 -13.73 -2.03 -19.18
C LYS A 355 -13.66 -3.52 -18.94
N ARG A 356 -14.65 -4.01 -18.18
CA ARG A 356 -14.91 -5.41 -18.02
C ARG A 356 -14.86 -6.10 -19.37
N GLU A 357 -13.84 -6.88 -19.63
CA GLU A 357 -14.06 -8.13 -20.30
C GLU A 357 -14.64 -9.07 -19.23
N SER A 358 -15.97 -9.12 -19.18
CA SER A 358 -16.63 -10.19 -18.49
C SER A 358 -16.23 -11.46 -19.22
N VAL A 359 -15.26 -12.18 -18.70
CA VAL A 359 -15.09 -13.58 -19.06
C VAL A 359 -16.39 -14.23 -18.57
N ALA A 360 -17.31 -14.47 -19.49
CA ALA A 360 -18.53 -15.16 -19.21
C ALA A 360 -18.18 -16.56 -18.73
N THR A 361 -18.10 -16.75 -17.42
CA THR A 361 -17.72 -18.05 -16.83
C THR A 361 -18.85 -19.02 -16.84
N GLY A 362 -20.08 -18.60 -17.22
CA GLY A 362 -21.28 -19.43 -17.19
C GLY A 362 -21.65 -19.94 -15.79
N ARG A 363 -20.97 -19.48 -14.75
CA ARG A 363 -21.22 -19.88 -13.37
C ARG A 363 -22.41 -19.10 -12.81
N ALA A 364 -23.35 -19.83 -12.24
CA ALA A 364 -24.50 -19.26 -11.55
C ALA A 364 -24.22 -19.13 -10.06
N TYR A 365 -24.61 -18.00 -9.47
CA TYR A 365 -24.50 -17.75 -8.04
C TYR A 365 -25.87 -17.45 -7.44
N THR A 366 -26.07 -17.80 -6.17
CA THR A 366 -27.23 -17.40 -5.37
C THR A 366 -27.17 -15.90 -5.07
N LEU A 367 -28.26 -15.32 -4.57
CA LEU A 367 -28.28 -13.95 -4.10
C LEU A 367 -27.28 -13.66 -2.95
N SER A 368 -26.89 -14.70 -2.21
CA SER A 368 -25.86 -14.65 -1.17
C SER A 368 -24.42 -14.86 -1.68
N GLY A 369 -24.22 -14.91 -3.02
CA GLY A 369 -22.88 -15.04 -3.62
C GLY A 369 -22.30 -16.46 -3.64
N MET A 370 -23.03 -17.48 -3.18
CA MET A 370 -22.59 -18.86 -3.23
C MET A 370 -22.82 -19.48 -4.62
N LEU A 371 -21.94 -20.39 -5.05
CA LEU A 371 -22.09 -21.11 -6.31
C LEU A 371 -23.41 -21.90 -6.31
N ALA A 372 -24.29 -21.66 -7.27
CA ALA A 372 -25.59 -22.32 -7.33
C ALA A 372 -25.43 -23.71 -7.91
N SER A 373 -25.73 -24.74 -7.11
CA SER A 373 -25.83 -26.12 -7.53
C SER A 373 -27.24 -26.43 -8.05
N GLY A 374 -27.56 -26.00 -9.27
CA GLY A 374 -28.78 -26.37 -10.02
C GLY A 374 -30.09 -26.45 -9.20
N GLY A 375 -30.92 -25.42 -9.24
CA GLY A 375 -32.24 -25.42 -8.58
C GLY A 375 -33.15 -24.31 -9.11
N ARG A 376 -34.46 -24.38 -8.87
CA ARG A 376 -35.42 -23.30 -9.14
C ARG A 376 -35.14 -22.14 -8.16
N GLY A 377 -35.07 -20.91 -8.66
CA GLY A 377 -34.93 -19.73 -7.84
C GLY A 377 -34.23 -18.58 -8.57
N ILE A 378 -33.88 -17.50 -7.82
CA ILE A 378 -33.17 -16.37 -8.39
C ILE A 378 -31.67 -16.71 -8.40
N GLN A 379 -31.07 -16.64 -9.58
CA GLN A 379 -29.64 -16.84 -9.80
C GLN A 379 -29.05 -15.64 -10.48
N ILE A 380 -27.77 -15.35 -10.22
CA ILE A 380 -26.99 -14.34 -10.92
C ILE A 380 -26.04 -15.07 -11.85
N ILE A 381 -26.17 -14.86 -13.14
CA ILE A 381 -25.30 -15.41 -14.18
C ILE A 381 -24.74 -14.24 -14.96
N ASP A 382 -23.42 -14.12 -15.01
CA ASP A 382 -22.71 -13.02 -15.69
C ASP A 382 -23.24 -11.63 -15.30
N GLY A 383 -23.50 -11.43 -13.98
CA GLY A 383 -24.01 -10.18 -13.42
C GLY A 383 -25.48 -9.88 -13.72
N LYS A 384 -26.22 -10.80 -14.36
CA LYS A 384 -27.66 -10.66 -14.65
C LYS A 384 -28.50 -11.55 -13.76
N LYS A 385 -29.55 -10.96 -13.19
CA LYS A 385 -30.55 -11.70 -12.40
C LYS A 385 -31.40 -12.55 -13.34
N ILE A 386 -31.38 -13.87 -13.12
CA ILE A 386 -32.18 -14.85 -13.87
C ILE A 386 -33.07 -15.58 -12.88
N ILE A 387 -34.35 -15.73 -13.22
CA ILE A 387 -35.32 -16.52 -12.46
C ILE A 387 -35.50 -17.85 -13.23
N LYS A 388 -35.18 -18.99 -12.59
CA LYS A 388 -35.38 -20.33 -13.15
C LYS A 388 -36.47 -21.07 -12.41
#